data_776705e0fe126856507f25ecde547be5
#
_entry.id   776705e0fe126856507f25ecde547be5
#
_cell.length_a   1.000
_cell.length_b   1.000
_cell.length_c   1.000
_cell.angle_alpha   90.00
_cell.angle_beta   90.00
_cell.angle_gamma   90.00
#
_symmetry.space_group_name_H-M   'P 1'
#
loop_
_entity.id
_entity.type
_entity.pdbx_description
1 polymer ?
#
loop_
_entity_poly.entity_id
_entity_poly.type
_entity_poly.pdbx_seq_one_letter_code
_entity_poly.pdbx_strand_id
1 'polypeptide(L)'
;MKKQFIRFILLSLLGALPAIALVAYFFVANPMGNFGMTPKRLDSNLAHTSVCTFLNNEPAHHFDSFLIGNSMSLYIKMDEWMKYLPSDARPTHICSAGATIPDVLEEVKFITKNAPDFKRCLIVITSDYLDDPLCTDGQHNVIIPQFKDDISTVWKFHHMYFSAFRQQENLKKIFGPAMPEEMCLRILPNDTVTHQTDTKPLEDYISQDEQSYFNRIFSTHHQSSLAREFCMRKPISQKHLQILRQIAQILNDANIDYYFITPPAYTTLGMPAYTRQALYDIFGERFQDFSDRHDISDDWNNYYDTNHLNSHIWKQILKECYDKDAPQHNFFTSATNSSSVSVQGNQ
;
A
#
# COMPACT_ATOMS: atom_id res chain seq x y z
N MET A 1 -48.39 5.53 38.73
CA MET A 1 -47.02 4.99 38.49
C MET A 1 -46.91 4.18 37.18
N LYS A 2 -47.66 3.11 36.89
CA LYS A 2 -47.52 2.29 35.66
C LYS A 2 -47.65 3.11 34.38
N LYS A 3 -48.63 4.01 34.23
CA LYS A 3 -48.81 4.83 33.02
C LYS A 3 -47.64 5.80 32.77
N GLN A 4 -47.11 6.42 33.81
CA GLN A 4 -45.95 7.31 33.70
C GLN A 4 -44.67 6.56 33.33
N PHE A 5 -44.47 5.39 33.85
CA PHE A 5 -43.36 4.54 33.52
C PHE A 5 -43.41 4.06 32.06
N ILE A 6 -44.56 3.60 31.58
CA ILE A 6 -44.78 3.26 30.18
C ILE A 6 -44.51 4.44 29.25
N ARG A 7 -45.02 5.62 29.60
CA ARG A 7 -44.79 6.84 28.83
C ARG A 7 -43.29 7.20 28.77
N PHE A 8 -42.59 7.07 29.90
CA PHE A 8 -41.13 7.29 29.95
C PHE A 8 -40.37 6.32 29.03
N ILE A 9 -40.69 5.02 29.08
CA ILE A 9 -40.08 4.04 28.19
C ILE A 9 -40.35 4.38 26.73
N LEU A 10 -41.57 4.68 26.36
CA LEU A 10 -41.94 5.03 24.97
C LEU A 10 -41.21 6.28 24.48
N LEU A 11 -41.11 7.31 25.31
CA LEU A 11 -40.35 8.51 24.97
C LEU A 11 -38.85 8.25 24.86
N SER A 12 -38.30 7.41 25.72
CA SER A 12 -36.89 7.00 25.65
C SER A 12 -36.59 6.18 24.38
N LEU A 13 -37.47 5.25 24.01
CA LEU A 13 -37.36 4.49 22.77
C LEU A 13 -37.50 5.39 21.54
N LEU A 14 -38.46 6.33 21.56
CA LEU A 14 -38.61 7.31 20.47
C LEU A 14 -37.36 8.18 20.32
N GLY A 15 -36.77 8.64 21.43
CA GLY A 15 -35.54 9.40 21.44
C GLY A 15 -34.31 8.58 20.98
N ALA A 16 -34.34 7.24 21.16
CA ALA A 16 -33.26 6.35 20.71
C ALA A 16 -33.36 5.97 19.22
N LEU A 17 -34.53 6.19 18.56
CA LEU A 17 -34.74 5.80 17.15
C LEU A 17 -33.67 6.31 16.19
N PRO A 18 -33.20 7.58 16.24
CA PRO A 18 -32.18 8.08 15.35
C PRO A 18 -30.84 7.31 15.51
N ALA A 19 -30.46 7.00 16.74
CA ALA A 19 -29.24 6.22 17.02
C ALA A 19 -29.38 4.77 16.53
N ILE A 20 -30.53 4.14 16.77
CA ILE A 20 -30.83 2.79 16.26
C ILE A 20 -30.80 2.78 14.72
N ALA A 21 -31.40 3.77 14.08
CA ALA A 21 -31.40 3.90 12.62
C ALA A 21 -29.98 4.06 12.07
N LEU A 22 -29.14 4.87 12.73
CA LEU A 22 -27.74 5.05 12.34
C LEU A 22 -26.93 3.75 12.45
N VAL A 23 -27.12 3.01 13.54
CA VAL A 23 -26.46 1.70 13.74
C VAL A 23 -26.96 0.71 12.67
N ALA A 24 -28.28 0.64 12.46
CA ALA A 24 -28.86 -0.23 11.44
C ALA A 24 -28.32 0.13 10.04
N TYR A 25 -28.21 1.40 9.72
CA TYR A 25 -27.63 1.87 8.46
C TYR A 25 -26.18 1.40 8.29
N PHE A 26 -25.35 1.52 9.33
CA PHE A 26 -23.96 1.04 9.28
C PHE A 26 -23.87 -0.44 8.91
N PHE A 27 -24.72 -1.30 9.50
CA PHE A 27 -24.71 -2.73 9.22
C PHE A 27 -25.33 -3.09 7.86
N VAL A 28 -26.43 -2.46 7.49
CA VAL A 28 -27.20 -2.83 6.30
C VAL A 28 -26.64 -2.20 5.03
N ALA A 29 -26.31 -0.91 5.08
CA ALA A 29 -25.78 -0.20 3.93
C ALA A 29 -24.28 -0.43 3.69
N ASN A 30 -23.56 -0.93 4.72
CA ASN A 30 -22.11 -1.21 4.68
C ASN A 30 -21.31 -0.06 4.01
N PRO A 31 -21.44 1.19 4.48
CA PRO A 31 -20.93 2.37 3.77
C PRO A 31 -19.41 2.41 3.67
N MET A 32 -18.71 1.63 4.51
CA MET A 32 -17.26 1.56 4.58
C MET A 32 -16.68 0.23 4.04
N GLY A 33 -17.53 -0.68 3.55
CA GLY A 33 -17.08 -1.95 3.00
C GLY A 33 -16.46 -2.93 4.00
N ASN A 34 -16.68 -2.74 5.30
CA ASN A 34 -16.06 -3.56 6.34
C ASN A 34 -16.75 -4.92 6.59
N PHE A 35 -17.78 -5.25 5.81
CA PHE A 35 -18.50 -6.53 5.82
C PHE A 35 -18.34 -7.27 4.48
N GLY A 36 -17.16 -7.21 3.87
CA GLY A 36 -16.81 -8.07 2.75
C GLY A 36 -17.19 -7.56 1.35
N MET A 37 -17.50 -6.28 1.18
CA MET A 37 -17.82 -5.69 -0.12
C MET A 37 -17.04 -4.41 -0.37
N THR A 38 -16.76 -4.11 -1.64
CA THR A 38 -16.11 -2.86 -2.04
C THR A 38 -16.96 -1.66 -1.60
N PRO A 39 -16.41 -0.69 -0.87
CA PRO A 39 -17.14 0.47 -0.40
C PRO A 39 -17.48 1.38 -1.56
N LYS A 40 -18.67 1.98 -1.49
CA LYS A 40 -19.17 2.85 -2.57
C LYS A 40 -18.90 4.33 -2.31
N ARG A 41 -18.61 4.77 -1.08
CA ARG A 41 -18.60 6.20 -0.70
C ARG A 41 -17.54 6.64 0.28
N LEU A 42 -16.93 5.74 1.04
CA LEU A 42 -15.91 6.06 2.04
C LEU A 42 -14.66 5.23 1.83
N ASP A 43 -13.53 5.79 2.24
CA ASP A 43 -12.27 5.07 2.19
C ASP A 43 -12.33 3.83 3.08
N SER A 44 -11.95 2.71 2.51
CA SER A 44 -11.88 1.43 3.20
C SER A 44 -10.45 1.05 3.52
N ASN A 45 -10.30 0.03 4.35
CA ASN A 45 -9.02 -0.64 4.52
C ASN A 45 -8.69 -1.42 3.25
N LEU A 46 -7.59 -1.06 2.58
CA LEU A 46 -7.18 -1.67 1.31
C LEU A 46 -6.82 -3.15 1.50
N ALA A 47 -6.18 -3.52 2.62
CA ALA A 47 -5.91 -4.92 2.92
C ALA A 47 -7.21 -5.73 3.00
N HIS A 48 -8.23 -5.20 3.68
CA HIS A 48 -9.52 -5.87 3.78
C HIS A 48 -10.21 -6.03 2.42
N THR A 49 -10.28 -4.97 1.63
CA THR A 49 -10.94 -5.03 0.31
C THR A 49 -10.20 -5.92 -0.68
N SER A 50 -8.86 -5.86 -0.72
CA SER A 50 -8.06 -6.71 -1.59
C SER A 50 -8.18 -8.20 -1.23
N VAL A 51 -8.10 -8.50 0.07
CA VAL A 51 -8.27 -9.88 0.57
C VAL A 51 -9.68 -10.40 0.32
N CYS A 52 -10.72 -9.58 0.52
CA CYS A 52 -12.10 -10.00 0.20
C CYS A 52 -12.29 -10.22 -1.30
N THR A 53 -11.72 -9.35 -2.15
CA THR A 53 -11.73 -9.52 -3.61
C THR A 53 -11.05 -10.83 -4.01
N PHE A 54 -9.86 -11.09 -3.47
CA PHE A 54 -9.14 -12.34 -3.69
C PHE A 54 -9.99 -13.56 -3.27
N LEU A 55 -10.47 -13.61 -2.02
CA LEU A 55 -11.24 -14.77 -1.52
C LEU A 55 -12.52 -15.05 -2.32
N ASN A 56 -13.17 -14.00 -2.83
CA ASN A 56 -14.39 -14.16 -3.63
C ASN A 56 -14.10 -14.70 -5.03
N ASN A 57 -12.92 -14.45 -5.56
CA ASN A 57 -12.58 -14.79 -6.95
C ASN A 57 -11.65 -16.00 -7.06
N GLU A 58 -10.87 -16.33 -6.02
CA GLU A 58 -9.92 -17.45 -6.02
C GLU A 58 -10.52 -18.78 -6.49
N PRO A 59 -11.75 -19.19 -6.07
CA PRO A 59 -12.31 -20.46 -6.49
C PRO A 59 -12.57 -20.59 -8.00
N ALA A 60 -12.71 -19.46 -8.69
CA ALA A 60 -12.98 -19.42 -10.13
C ALA A 60 -11.71 -19.10 -10.95
N HIS A 61 -10.80 -18.33 -10.39
CA HIS A 61 -9.64 -17.81 -11.13
C HIS A 61 -8.34 -18.53 -10.82
N HIS A 62 -8.20 -19.17 -9.65
CA HIS A 62 -7.00 -19.90 -9.24
C HIS A 62 -5.73 -19.03 -9.41
N PHE A 63 -5.68 -17.89 -8.74
CA PHE A 63 -4.59 -16.94 -8.85
C PHE A 63 -3.23 -17.55 -8.50
N ASP A 64 -2.22 -17.31 -9.33
CA ASP A 64 -0.88 -17.87 -9.14
C ASP A 64 0.22 -16.82 -9.02
N SER A 65 -0.10 -15.54 -9.26
CA SER A 65 0.85 -14.43 -9.25
C SER A 65 0.29 -13.27 -8.42
N PHE A 66 1.06 -12.82 -7.43
CA PHE A 66 0.60 -11.84 -6.44
C PHE A 66 1.45 -10.59 -6.45
N LEU A 67 0.83 -9.44 -6.70
CA LEU A 67 1.41 -8.15 -6.40
C LEU A 67 1.06 -7.79 -4.95
N ILE A 68 2.07 -7.50 -4.12
CA ILE A 68 1.92 -7.24 -2.68
C ILE A 68 2.63 -5.94 -2.34
N GLY A 69 2.13 -5.20 -1.37
CA GLY A 69 2.88 -4.08 -0.85
C GLY A 69 2.03 -2.91 -0.34
N ASN A 70 2.70 -1.76 -0.18
CA ASN A 70 2.03 -0.54 0.24
C ASN A 70 1.28 0.14 -0.92
N SER A 71 0.72 1.32 -0.67
CA SER A 71 -0.05 2.06 -1.67
C SER A 71 0.73 2.40 -2.95
N MET A 72 2.06 2.36 -2.93
CA MET A 72 2.89 2.53 -4.13
C MET A 72 2.60 1.45 -5.18
N SER A 73 2.28 0.23 -4.76
CA SER A 73 1.93 -0.88 -5.65
C SER A 73 0.61 -0.69 -6.41
N LEU A 74 -0.27 0.21 -5.95
CA LEU A 74 -1.55 0.51 -6.60
C LEU A 74 -1.42 1.01 -8.04
N TYR A 75 -0.28 1.58 -8.38
CA TYR A 75 -0.02 2.23 -9.66
C TYR A 75 0.70 1.34 -10.67
N ILE A 76 1.02 0.11 -10.28
CA ILE A 76 1.55 -0.90 -11.18
C ILE A 76 0.39 -1.47 -11.99
N LYS A 77 0.40 -1.22 -13.30
CA LYS A 77 -0.61 -1.78 -14.20
C LYS A 77 -0.38 -3.28 -14.36
N MET A 78 -1.42 -4.06 -14.12
CA MET A 78 -1.36 -5.52 -14.15
C MET A 78 -0.99 -6.06 -15.54
N ASP A 79 -1.51 -5.41 -16.60
CA ASP A 79 -1.19 -5.72 -17.99
C ASP A 79 0.27 -5.44 -18.36
N GLU A 80 0.91 -4.43 -17.72
CA GLU A 80 2.34 -4.20 -17.88
C GLU A 80 3.17 -5.27 -17.16
N TRP A 81 2.78 -5.67 -15.95
CA TRP A 81 3.47 -6.75 -15.23
C TRP A 81 3.31 -8.10 -15.93
N MET A 82 2.13 -8.40 -16.46
CA MET A 82 1.86 -9.63 -17.21
C MET A 82 2.78 -9.84 -18.41
N LYS A 83 3.37 -8.80 -18.99
CA LYS A 83 4.33 -8.93 -20.11
C LYS A 83 5.60 -9.70 -19.73
N TYR A 84 5.90 -9.78 -18.46
CA TYR A 84 7.07 -10.45 -17.90
C TYR A 84 6.73 -11.79 -17.24
N LEU A 85 5.47 -12.14 -17.17
CA LEU A 85 4.99 -13.40 -16.63
C LEU A 85 4.69 -14.39 -17.76
N PRO A 86 4.62 -15.70 -17.46
CA PRO A 86 4.09 -16.67 -18.41
C PRO A 86 2.70 -16.29 -18.93
N SER A 87 2.39 -16.63 -20.16
CA SER A 87 1.13 -16.23 -20.82
C SER A 87 -0.14 -16.79 -20.15
N ASP A 88 0.01 -17.80 -19.32
CA ASP A 88 -1.05 -18.43 -18.53
C ASP A 88 -1.11 -17.91 -17.07
N ALA A 89 -0.28 -16.93 -16.71
CA ALA A 89 -0.27 -16.35 -15.38
C ALA A 89 -1.60 -15.68 -15.04
N ARG A 90 -2.01 -15.83 -13.79
CA ARG A 90 -3.28 -15.31 -13.26
C ARG A 90 -2.98 -14.39 -12.08
N PRO A 91 -2.69 -13.12 -12.37
CA PRO A 91 -2.29 -12.18 -11.36
C PRO A 91 -3.45 -11.61 -10.56
N THR A 92 -3.17 -11.25 -9.30
CA THR A 92 -4.06 -10.46 -8.44
C THR A 92 -3.24 -9.55 -7.55
N HIS A 93 -3.89 -8.55 -6.94
CA HIS A 93 -3.25 -7.56 -6.11
C HIS A 93 -3.78 -7.62 -4.68
N ILE A 94 -2.88 -7.79 -3.71
CA ILE A 94 -3.16 -7.63 -2.29
C ILE A 94 -2.29 -6.50 -1.77
N CYS A 95 -2.91 -5.46 -1.24
CA CYS A 95 -2.17 -4.29 -0.77
C CYS A 95 -2.78 -3.71 0.50
N SER A 96 -1.94 -3.06 1.28
CA SER A 96 -2.33 -2.32 2.48
C SER A 96 -1.90 -0.87 2.37
N ALA A 97 -2.75 0.07 2.78
CA ALA A 97 -2.37 1.49 2.83
C ALA A 97 -1.24 1.67 3.84
N GLY A 98 -0.08 2.20 3.39
CA GLY A 98 1.08 2.36 4.26
C GLY A 98 1.58 1.03 4.85
N ALA A 99 1.49 -0.08 4.08
CA ALA A 99 1.99 -1.37 4.52
C ALA A 99 3.45 -1.29 4.97
N THR A 100 3.71 -1.89 6.11
CA THR A 100 5.04 -2.04 6.71
C THR A 100 5.53 -3.49 6.53
N ILE A 101 6.77 -3.77 6.87
CA ILE A 101 7.31 -5.13 6.78
C ILE A 101 6.51 -6.18 7.59
N PRO A 102 6.03 -5.88 8.81
CA PRO A 102 5.09 -6.76 9.50
C PRO A 102 3.80 -7.05 8.75
N ASP A 103 3.23 -6.06 8.04
CA ASP A 103 2.01 -6.26 7.23
C ASP A 103 2.28 -7.20 6.06
N VAL A 104 3.39 -7.00 5.34
CA VAL A 104 3.82 -7.89 4.24
C VAL A 104 3.99 -9.33 4.72
N LEU A 105 4.51 -9.54 5.93
CA LEU A 105 4.62 -10.89 6.49
C LEU A 105 3.24 -11.56 6.65
N GLU A 106 2.24 -10.81 7.15
CA GLU A 106 0.89 -11.35 7.30
C GLU A 106 0.22 -11.60 5.94
N GLU A 107 0.44 -10.71 4.96
CA GLU A 107 -0.02 -10.90 3.57
C GLU A 107 0.60 -12.17 2.95
N VAL A 108 1.91 -12.37 3.06
CA VAL A 108 2.60 -13.55 2.53
C VAL A 108 2.10 -14.82 3.20
N LYS A 109 1.95 -14.85 4.53
CA LYS A 109 1.38 -15.99 5.25
C LYS A 109 -0.04 -16.32 4.79
N PHE A 110 -0.86 -15.27 4.64
CA PHE A 110 -2.23 -15.42 4.21
C PHE A 110 -2.32 -16.01 2.79
N ILE A 111 -1.53 -15.49 1.84
CA ILE A 111 -1.52 -15.97 0.47
C ILE A 111 -1.02 -17.42 0.41
N THR A 112 0.09 -17.73 1.07
CA THR A 112 0.64 -19.10 1.12
C THR A 112 -0.37 -20.12 1.66
N LYS A 113 -1.23 -19.70 2.60
CA LYS A 113 -2.27 -20.55 3.18
C LYS A 113 -3.49 -20.73 2.26
N ASN A 114 -3.87 -19.69 1.52
CA ASN A 114 -5.18 -19.62 0.87
C ASN A 114 -5.12 -19.68 -0.67
N ALA A 115 -3.95 -19.60 -1.27
CA ALA A 115 -3.74 -19.70 -2.71
C ALA A 115 -2.93 -20.97 -3.06
N PRO A 116 -3.57 -22.10 -3.35
CA PRO A 116 -2.89 -23.37 -3.62
C PRO A 116 -2.00 -23.32 -4.88
N ASP A 117 -2.34 -22.44 -5.81
CA ASP A 117 -1.61 -22.27 -7.07
C ASP A 117 -0.53 -21.17 -7.01
N PHE A 118 -0.22 -20.62 -5.83
CA PHE A 118 0.76 -19.55 -5.66
C PHE A 118 2.14 -19.93 -6.18
N LYS A 119 2.64 -19.18 -7.15
CA LYS A 119 3.92 -19.44 -7.83
C LYS A 119 4.83 -18.23 -7.92
N ARG A 120 4.25 -17.02 -7.96
CA ARG A 120 5.01 -15.78 -8.24
C ARG A 120 4.58 -14.64 -7.35
N CYS A 121 5.53 -13.81 -6.95
CA CYS A 121 5.25 -12.66 -6.10
C CYS A 121 6.10 -11.44 -6.48
N LEU A 122 5.48 -10.28 -6.53
CA LEU A 122 6.14 -9.00 -6.64
C LEU A 122 5.82 -8.19 -5.37
N ILE A 123 6.84 -7.99 -4.53
CA ILE A 123 6.70 -7.24 -3.27
C ILE A 123 7.24 -5.83 -3.47
N VAL A 124 6.43 -4.82 -3.15
CA VAL A 124 6.77 -3.41 -3.34
C VAL A 124 6.63 -2.66 -2.02
N ILE A 125 7.76 -2.21 -1.46
CA ILE A 125 7.81 -1.44 -0.22
C ILE A 125 8.79 -0.29 -0.39
N THR A 126 8.35 0.93 -0.11
CA THR A 126 9.23 2.09 -0.09
C THR A 126 10.18 2.05 1.09
N SER A 127 11.37 2.63 0.92
CA SER A 127 12.46 2.55 1.90
C SER A 127 12.10 3.12 3.27
N ASP A 128 11.24 4.12 3.35
CA ASP A 128 10.76 4.77 4.57
C ASP A 128 9.87 3.87 5.45
N TYR A 129 9.24 2.84 4.85
CA TYR A 129 8.41 1.86 5.59
C TYR A 129 9.15 0.59 6.03
N LEU A 130 10.44 0.47 5.70
CA LEU A 130 11.23 -0.74 6.03
C LEU A 130 11.45 -0.95 7.52
N ASP A 131 11.51 0.13 8.32
CA ASP A 131 11.75 0.06 9.78
C ASP A 131 10.54 0.53 10.60
N ASP A 132 9.41 0.76 9.96
CA ASP A 132 8.21 1.18 10.65
C ASP A 132 7.56 0.01 11.40
N PRO A 133 7.08 0.25 12.63
CA PRO A 133 6.33 -0.76 13.37
C PRO A 133 5.00 -1.04 12.67
N LEU A 134 4.42 -2.21 12.96
CA LEU A 134 3.06 -2.52 12.54
C LEU A 134 2.11 -1.38 12.95
N CYS A 135 1.52 -0.73 11.96
CA CYS A 135 0.55 0.33 12.20
C CYS A 135 -0.78 -0.28 12.57
N THR A 136 -1.21 -0.05 13.81
CA THR A 136 -2.47 -0.60 14.35
C THR A 136 -3.51 0.48 14.59
N ASP A 137 -3.19 1.73 14.29
CA ASP A 137 -4.04 2.88 14.57
C ASP A 137 -4.75 3.36 13.31
N GLY A 138 -6.04 3.66 13.46
CA GLY A 138 -6.88 4.12 12.36
C GLY A 138 -7.52 3.00 11.53
N GLN A 139 -8.57 3.37 10.81
CA GLN A 139 -9.39 2.45 10.02
C GLN A 139 -8.65 1.82 8.84
N HIS A 140 -7.64 2.52 8.32
CA HIS A 140 -6.92 2.09 7.11
C HIS A 140 -5.81 1.08 7.43
N ASN A 141 -5.33 1.05 8.67
CA ASN A 141 -4.14 0.30 9.07
C ASN A 141 -4.41 -0.71 10.18
N VAL A 142 -5.66 -0.87 10.62
CA VAL A 142 -6.02 -1.89 11.61
C VAL A 142 -5.86 -3.28 10.99
N ILE A 143 -5.28 -4.21 11.74
CA ILE A 143 -5.17 -5.61 11.30
C ILE A 143 -6.55 -6.16 10.97
N ILE A 144 -6.67 -6.74 9.79
CA ILE A 144 -7.93 -7.30 9.31
C ILE A 144 -8.19 -8.70 9.91
N PRO A 145 -9.47 -9.08 10.11
CA PRO A 145 -9.81 -10.40 10.67
C PRO A 145 -9.30 -11.58 9.84
N GLN A 146 -9.12 -11.40 8.53
CA GLN A 146 -8.62 -12.44 7.64
C GLN A 146 -7.15 -12.82 7.91
N PHE A 147 -6.35 -11.89 8.43
CA PHE A 147 -4.97 -12.16 8.81
C PHE A 147 -4.89 -12.76 10.23
N LYS A 148 -5.81 -12.36 11.09
CA LYS A 148 -5.85 -12.83 12.48
C LYS A 148 -7.28 -12.90 12.96
N ASP A 149 -7.83 -14.10 13.03
CA ASP A 149 -9.25 -14.38 13.29
C ASP A 149 -9.62 -14.49 14.80
N ASP A 150 -8.80 -13.92 15.69
CA ASP A 150 -9.16 -13.85 17.11
C ASP A 150 -10.24 -12.78 17.38
N ILE A 151 -11.04 -13.03 18.41
CA ILE A 151 -12.19 -12.18 18.76
C ILE A 151 -11.80 -10.72 19.05
N SER A 152 -10.59 -10.49 19.56
CA SER A 152 -10.07 -9.15 19.86
C SER A 152 -9.80 -8.37 18.56
N THR A 153 -9.21 -9.02 17.57
CA THR A 153 -8.95 -8.44 16.25
C THR A 153 -10.26 -8.11 15.53
N VAL A 154 -11.20 -9.06 15.50
CA VAL A 154 -12.55 -8.85 14.92
C VAL A 154 -13.24 -7.67 15.58
N TRP A 155 -13.25 -7.63 16.91
CA TRP A 155 -13.87 -6.53 17.66
C TRP A 155 -13.19 -5.19 17.36
N LYS A 156 -11.84 -5.14 17.42
CA LYS A 156 -11.07 -3.92 17.16
C LYS A 156 -11.36 -3.39 15.76
N PHE A 157 -11.35 -4.26 14.75
CA PHE A 157 -11.62 -3.92 13.36
C PHE A 157 -13.00 -3.26 13.19
N HIS A 158 -14.07 -3.93 13.61
CA HIS A 158 -15.42 -3.38 13.46
C HIS A 158 -15.66 -2.16 14.33
N HIS A 159 -15.08 -2.09 15.53
CA HIS A 159 -15.15 -0.92 16.40
C HIS A 159 -14.48 0.31 15.78
N MET A 160 -13.31 0.14 15.17
CA MET A 160 -12.61 1.22 14.47
C MET A 160 -13.45 1.76 13.29
N TYR A 161 -14.04 0.87 12.50
CA TYR A 161 -14.90 1.27 11.39
C TYR A 161 -16.17 1.99 11.87
N PHE A 162 -16.82 1.49 12.91
CA PHE A 162 -17.99 2.16 13.49
C PHE A 162 -17.62 3.53 14.09
N SER A 163 -16.45 3.64 14.71
CA SER A 163 -15.95 4.91 15.23
C SER A 163 -15.67 5.92 14.12
N ALA A 164 -15.04 5.49 13.03
CA ALA A 164 -14.79 6.32 11.87
C ALA A 164 -16.10 6.73 11.17
N PHE A 165 -17.05 5.82 11.00
CA PHE A 165 -18.36 6.08 10.44
C PHE A 165 -19.10 7.22 11.16
N ARG A 166 -19.02 7.27 12.49
CA ARG A 166 -19.68 8.31 13.32
C ARG A 166 -19.02 9.69 13.24
N GLN A 167 -17.84 9.82 12.63
CA GLN A 167 -17.19 11.12 12.48
C GLN A 167 -18.04 12.02 11.57
N GLN A 168 -18.15 13.31 11.96
CA GLN A 168 -18.99 14.26 11.25
C GLN A 168 -18.66 14.37 9.75
N GLU A 169 -17.38 14.31 9.41
CA GLU A 169 -16.93 14.38 8.02
C GLU A 169 -17.43 13.18 7.20
N ASN A 170 -17.35 11.97 7.75
CA ASN A 170 -17.84 10.77 7.08
C ASN A 170 -19.37 10.76 6.97
N LEU A 171 -20.07 11.23 7.99
CA LEU A 171 -21.52 11.39 7.90
C LEU A 171 -21.93 12.43 6.84
N LYS A 172 -21.15 13.51 6.69
CA LYS A 172 -21.36 14.49 5.61
C LYS A 172 -21.10 13.88 4.23
N LYS A 173 -20.07 13.04 4.07
CA LYS A 173 -19.81 12.33 2.81
C LYS A 173 -20.92 11.36 2.42
N ILE A 174 -21.60 10.76 3.40
CA ILE A 174 -22.69 9.79 3.16
C ILE A 174 -24.03 10.49 2.91
N PHE A 175 -24.38 11.46 3.74
CA PHE A 175 -25.71 12.09 3.76
C PHE A 175 -25.71 13.51 3.20
N GLY A 176 -24.55 14.09 2.94
CA GLY A 176 -24.39 15.43 2.38
C GLY A 176 -24.53 15.46 0.85
N PRO A 177 -24.42 16.65 0.26
CA PRO A 177 -24.37 16.80 -1.19
C PRO A 177 -23.19 16.03 -1.78
N ALA A 178 -23.30 15.63 -3.06
CA ALA A 178 -22.23 14.98 -3.78
C ALA A 178 -20.94 15.83 -3.69
N MET A 179 -19.82 15.15 -3.40
CA MET A 179 -18.54 15.83 -3.33
C MET A 179 -18.11 16.29 -4.74
N PRO A 180 -17.38 17.40 -4.85
CA PRO A 180 -16.79 17.81 -6.13
C PRO A 180 -15.99 16.65 -6.75
N GLU A 181 -16.05 16.54 -8.06
CA GLU A 181 -15.38 15.48 -8.84
C GLU A 181 -13.89 15.37 -8.52
N GLU A 182 -13.23 16.49 -8.26
CA GLU A 182 -11.81 16.58 -7.83
C GLU A 182 -11.49 15.80 -6.54
N MET A 183 -12.43 15.68 -5.63
CA MET A 183 -12.27 14.90 -4.40
C MET A 183 -12.63 13.42 -4.58
N CYS A 184 -13.26 13.07 -5.71
CA CYS A 184 -13.61 11.70 -6.09
C CYS A 184 -12.49 11.00 -6.87
N LEU A 185 -11.47 11.73 -7.33
CA LEU A 185 -10.30 11.22 -8.04
C LEU A 185 -9.31 10.46 -7.14
N ARG A 186 -9.74 10.06 -5.96
CA ARG A 186 -8.95 9.12 -5.17
C ARG A 186 -8.82 7.83 -5.94
N ILE A 187 -7.56 7.48 -6.18
CA ILE A 187 -7.21 6.23 -6.84
C ILE A 187 -7.50 5.10 -5.86
N LEU A 188 -8.63 4.47 -6.10
CA LEU A 188 -9.02 3.26 -5.36
C LEU A 188 -9.10 2.11 -6.36
N PRO A 189 -8.73 0.90 -5.95
CA PRO A 189 -8.95 -0.28 -6.77
C PRO A 189 -10.42 -0.39 -7.15
N ASN A 190 -10.68 -0.50 -8.43
CA ASN A 190 -12.04 -0.60 -8.99
C ASN A 190 -12.29 -1.91 -9.72
N ASP A 191 -11.24 -2.67 -10.04
CA ASP A 191 -11.39 -4.01 -10.60
C ASP A 191 -11.87 -4.99 -9.52
N THR A 192 -13.00 -5.62 -9.78
CA THR A 192 -13.68 -6.51 -8.82
C THR A 192 -13.13 -7.94 -8.84
N VAL A 193 -12.19 -8.24 -9.71
CA VAL A 193 -11.57 -9.56 -9.86
C VAL A 193 -10.14 -9.54 -9.34
N THR A 194 -9.32 -8.65 -9.88
CA THR A 194 -7.88 -8.60 -9.58
C THR A 194 -7.50 -7.55 -8.54
N HIS A 195 -8.44 -6.71 -8.12
CA HIS A 195 -8.22 -5.55 -7.25
C HIS A 195 -7.24 -4.53 -7.84
N GLN A 196 -7.18 -4.44 -9.17
CA GLN A 196 -6.36 -3.44 -9.86
C GLN A 196 -6.98 -2.04 -9.77
N THR A 197 -6.12 -1.05 -9.75
CA THR A 197 -6.49 0.38 -9.82
C THR A 197 -6.54 0.85 -11.27
N ASP A 198 -7.61 1.54 -11.65
CA ASP A 198 -7.68 2.29 -12.89
C ASP A 198 -7.12 3.70 -12.68
N THR A 199 -5.95 3.98 -13.24
CA THR A 199 -5.30 5.29 -13.12
C THR A 199 -5.78 6.28 -14.18
N LYS A 200 -6.51 5.82 -15.20
CA LYS A 200 -6.90 6.65 -16.34
C LYS A 200 -7.71 7.90 -15.95
N PRO A 201 -8.70 7.86 -15.05
CA PRO A 201 -9.44 9.06 -14.65
C PRO A 201 -8.53 10.14 -14.04
N LEU A 202 -7.51 9.75 -13.27
CA LEU A 202 -6.53 10.70 -12.73
C LEU A 202 -5.59 11.22 -13.82
N GLU A 203 -5.11 10.36 -14.69
CA GLU A 203 -4.25 10.75 -15.83
C GLU A 203 -5.00 11.73 -16.76
N ASP A 204 -6.27 11.48 -17.06
CA ASP A 204 -7.12 12.36 -17.86
C ASP A 204 -7.35 13.72 -17.16
N TYR A 205 -7.50 13.72 -15.82
CA TYR A 205 -7.65 14.95 -15.03
C TYR A 205 -6.35 15.77 -15.02
N ILE A 206 -5.20 15.14 -14.79
CA ILE A 206 -3.89 15.81 -14.80
C ILE A 206 -3.64 16.44 -16.19
N SER A 207 -3.96 15.73 -17.27
CA SER A 207 -3.72 16.21 -18.64
C SER A 207 -4.51 17.45 -19.04
N GLN A 208 -5.57 17.82 -18.31
CA GLN A 208 -6.35 19.03 -18.58
C GLN A 208 -5.59 20.32 -18.23
N ASP A 209 -4.84 20.32 -17.13
CA ASP A 209 -3.97 21.41 -16.69
C ASP A 209 -2.85 20.87 -15.79
N GLU A 210 -1.87 20.25 -16.41
CA GLU A 210 -0.75 19.59 -15.76
C GLU A 210 0.04 20.55 -14.85
N GLN A 211 0.32 21.76 -15.34
CA GLN A 211 1.09 22.75 -14.58
C GLN A 211 0.36 23.19 -13.31
N SER A 212 -0.93 23.43 -13.39
CA SER A 212 -1.75 23.83 -12.24
C SER A 212 -1.87 22.69 -11.23
N TYR A 213 -2.05 21.45 -11.73
CA TYR A 213 -2.09 20.26 -10.88
C TYR A 213 -0.82 20.12 -10.07
N PHE A 214 0.34 20.09 -10.71
CA PHE A 214 1.61 19.89 -10.04
C PHE A 214 2.00 21.07 -9.14
N ASN A 215 1.74 22.30 -9.55
CA ASN A 215 1.95 23.45 -8.68
C ASN A 215 1.13 23.35 -7.39
N ARG A 216 -0.10 22.89 -7.47
CA ARG A 216 -0.96 22.71 -6.28
C ARG A 216 -0.46 21.60 -5.36
N ILE A 217 -0.09 20.45 -5.92
CA ILE A 217 0.35 19.29 -5.14
C ILE A 217 1.74 19.52 -4.52
N PHE A 218 2.66 20.10 -5.27
CA PHE A 218 4.06 20.22 -4.87
C PHE A 218 4.45 21.60 -4.31
N SER A 219 3.60 22.64 -4.43
CA SER A 219 3.90 24.00 -3.94
C SER A 219 4.20 24.06 -2.44
N THR A 220 3.56 23.22 -1.65
CA THR A 220 3.80 23.11 -0.20
C THR A 220 5.04 22.30 0.14
N HIS A 221 5.58 21.54 -0.80
CA HIS A 221 6.69 20.58 -0.58
C HIS A 221 8.04 21.10 -1.08
N HIS A 222 8.09 22.17 -1.89
CA HIS A 222 9.35 22.82 -2.27
C HIS A 222 10.16 23.35 -1.07
N GLN A 223 9.51 23.58 0.08
CA GLN A 223 10.19 23.95 1.31
C GLN A 223 10.83 22.76 2.06
N SER A 224 10.56 21.53 1.63
CA SER A 224 10.97 20.33 2.36
C SER A 224 12.17 19.58 1.77
N SER A 225 13.04 20.25 0.96
CA SER A 225 14.36 19.68 0.65
C SER A 225 15.15 19.29 1.92
N LEU A 226 14.87 19.99 3.02
CA LEU A 226 15.36 19.63 4.36
C LEU A 226 14.68 18.39 4.96
N ALA A 227 13.44 18.08 4.59
CA ALA A 227 12.76 16.88 5.06
C ALA A 227 13.29 15.61 4.37
N ARG A 228 13.76 15.73 3.13
CA ARG A 228 14.43 14.64 2.40
C ARG A 228 15.65 14.12 3.16
N GLU A 229 16.42 14.99 3.81
CA GLU A 229 17.58 14.58 4.61
C GLU A 229 17.22 13.82 5.90
N PHE A 230 15.97 13.90 6.36
CA PHE A 230 15.58 13.40 7.68
C PHE A 230 15.10 11.94 7.71
N CYS A 231 14.53 11.43 6.61
CA CYS A 231 13.83 10.15 6.63
C CYS A 231 14.70 8.89 6.66
N MET A 232 16.00 8.96 6.31
CA MET A 232 16.83 7.78 6.05
C MET A 232 18.09 7.64 6.91
N ARG A 233 18.12 8.22 8.12
CA ARG A 233 19.33 8.18 8.96
C ARG A 233 19.47 6.97 9.88
N LYS A 234 18.42 6.17 10.02
CA LYS A 234 18.47 5.01 10.93
C LYS A 234 18.61 3.72 10.13
N PRO A 235 19.58 2.86 10.48
CA PRO A 235 19.64 1.53 9.92
C PRO A 235 18.40 0.73 10.37
N ILE A 236 17.93 -0.17 9.49
CA ILE A 236 16.83 -1.07 9.79
C ILE A 236 17.10 -1.88 11.08
N SER A 237 16.09 -2.05 11.90
CA SER A 237 16.23 -2.75 13.18
C SER A 237 16.41 -4.26 13.00
N GLN A 238 17.06 -4.92 13.95
CA GLN A 238 17.23 -6.36 13.95
C GLN A 238 15.89 -7.11 13.96
N LYS A 239 14.86 -6.54 14.58
CA LYS A 239 13.50 -7.08 14.58
C LYS A 239 12.94 -7.14 13.16
N HIS A 240 13.05 -6.07 12.39
CA HIS A 240 12.55 -6.03 11.00
C HIS A 240 13.38 -6.92 10.07
N LEU A 241 14.70 -7.00 10.28
CA LEU A 241 15.54 -7.96 9.56
C LEU A 241 15.12 -9.43 9.83
N GLN A 242 14.70 -9.75 11.06
CA GLN A 242 14.16 -11.08 11.35
C GLN A 242 12.85 -11.36 10.61
N ILE A 243 11.98 -10.35 10.52
CA ILE A 243 10.71 -10.46 9.77
C ILE A 243 10.99 -10.65 8.27
N LEU A 244 11.92 -9.88 7.70
CA LEU A 244 12.33 -10.02 6.29
C LEU A 244 12.91 -11.42 6.00
N ARG A 245 13.72 -11.97 6.90
CA ARG A 245 14.20 -13.37 6.78
C ARG A 245 13.06 -14.38 6.82
N GLN A 246 12.03 -14.16 7.66
CA GLN A 246 10.84 -15.02 7.67
C GLN A 246 10.06 -14.95 6.37
N ILE A 247 9.90 -13.75 5.79
CA ILE A 247 9.27 -13.57 4.47
C ILE A 247 10.05 -14.37 3.42
N ALA A 248 11.36 -14.14 3.33
CA ALA A 248 12.22 -14.84 2.38
C ALA A 248 12.16 -16.37 2.58
N GLN A 249 12.18 -16.85 3.82
CA GLN A 249 12.08 -18.26 4.13
C GLN A 249 10.76 -18.87 3.66
N ILE A 250 9.62 -18.23 3.97
CA ILE A 250 8.29 -18.73 3.55
C ILE A 250 8.23 -18.85 2.03
N LEU A 251 8.68 -17.81 1.30
CA LEU A 251 8.66 -17.79 -0.15
C LEU A 251 9.60 -18.85 -0.76
N ASN A 252 10.79 -19.02 -0.19
CA ASN A 252 11.76 -20.03 -0.66
C ASN A 252 11.27 -21.46 -0.35
N ASP A 253 10.74 -21.71 0.84
CA ASP A 253 10.23 -23.03 1.23
C ASP A 253 9.04 -23.46 0.36
N ALA A 254 8.22 -22.49 -0.07
CA ALA A 254 7.11 -22.69 -1.00
C ALA A 254 7.56 -22.70 -2.48
N ASN A 255 8.85 -22.53 -2.76
CA ASN A 255 9.43 -22.44 -4.11
C ASN A 255 8.74 -21.37 -4.98
N ILE A 256 8.49 -20.21 -4.40
CA ILE A 256 7.88 -19.05 -5.07
C ILE A 256 8.99 -18.29 -5.82
N ASP A 257 8.72 -17.94 -7.07
CA ASP A 257 9.52 -16.97 -7.82
C ASP A 257 9.11 -15.55 -7.42
N TYR A 258 10.05 -14.74 -6.90
CA TYR A 258 9.67 -13.42 -6.39
C TYR A 258 10.76 -12.37 -6.58
N TYR A 259 10.31 -11.10 -6.64
CA TYR A 259 11.16 -9.93 -6.48
C TYR A 259 10.68 -9.09 -5.30
N PHE A 260 11.64 -8.49 -4.61
CA PHE A 260 11.42 -7.49 -3.57
C PHE A 260 11.95 -6.15 -4.09
N ILE A 261 11.05 -5.22 -4.38
CA ILE A 261 11.38 -3.92 -4.98
C ILE A 261 11.25 -2.80 -3.95
N THR A 262 12.28 -1.97 -3.87
CA THR A 262 12.23 -0.68 -3.17
C THR A 262 12.25 0.44 -4.21
N PRO A 263 11.09 1.05 -4.53
CA PRO A 263 11.00 2.09 -5.54
C PRO A 263 11.60 3.42 -5.04
N PRO A 264 11.94 4.34 -5.96
CA PRO A 264 12.28 5.70 -5.58
C PRO A 264 11.05 6.42 -5.03
N ALA A 265 11.25 7.28 -4.05
CA ALA A 265 10.20 8.12 -3.50
C ALA A 265 10.64 9.59 -3.53
N TYR A 266 9.72 10.49 -3.89
CA TYR A 266 10.01 11.92 -4.03
C TYR A 266 10.52 12.55 -2.73
N THR A 267 10.06 12.04 -1.59
CA THR A 267 10.38 12.56 -0.26
C THR A 267 11.57 11.89 0.42
N THR A 268 12.16 10.85 -0.17
CA THR A 268 13.24 10.07 0.45
C THR A 268 14.53 10.11 -0.36
N LEU A 269 15.67 10.11 0.32
CA LEU A 269 17.02 10.14 -0.26
C LEU A 269 17.67 8.76 -0.31
N GLY A 270 16.93 7.77 -0.78
CA GLY A 270 17.48 6.44 -0.88
C GLY A 270 17.52 5.67 0.44
N MET A 271 18.37 4.66 0.49
CA MET A 271 18.45 3.72 1.60
C MET A 271 19.86 3.72 2.21
N PRO A 272 20.01 3.67 3.55
CA PRO A 272 21.33 3.53 4.17
C PRO A 272 22.07 2.29 3.65
N ALA A 273 23.37 2.43 3.40
CA ALA A 273 24.21 1.33 2.84
C ALA A 273 24.11 0.03 3.67
N TYR A 274 24.04 0.16 5.00
CA TYR A 274 23.85 -1.00 5.89
C TYR A 274 22.52 -1.71 5.64
N THR A 275 21.43 -0.96 5.50
CA THR A 275 20.10 -1.52 5.23
C THR A 275 20.08 -2.21 3.87
N ARG A 276 20.65 -1.56 2.85
CA ARG A 276 20.79 -2.11 1.50
C ARG A 276 21.54 -3.43 1.51
N GLN A 277 22.72 -3.47 2.16
CA GLN A 277 23.51 -4.68 2.27
C GLN A 277 22.73 -5.80 2.96
N ALA A 278 22.04 -5.48 4.06
CA ALA A 278 21.25 -6.47 4.78
C ALA A 278 20.09 -7.05 3.95
N LEU A 279 19.47 -6.25 3.09
CA LEU A 279 18.44 -6.73 2.14
C LEU A 279 19.05 -7.62 1.05
N TYR A 280 20.21 -7.26 0.51
CA TYR A 280 20.95 -8.13 -0.42
C TYR A 280 21.38 -9.47 0.22
N ASP A 281 21.81 -9.43 1.48
CA ASP A 281 22.18 -10.64 2.22
C ASP A 281 20.98 -11.59 2.44
N ILE A 282 19.75 -11.03 2.52
CA ILE A 282 18.51 -11.80 2.72
C ILE A 282 17.94 -12.32 1.40
N PHE A 283 17.83 -11.46 0.39
CA PHE A 283 17.09 -11.74 -0.84
C PHE A 283 17.97 -12.01 -2.06
N GLY A 284 19.27 -11.69 -1.98
CA GLY A 284 20.20 -11.84 -3.11
C GLY A 284 19.78 -11.01 -4.32
N GLU A 285 19.88 -11.58 -5.51
CA GLU A 285 19.51 -10.95 -6.77
C GLU A 285 18.00 -10.66 -6.91
N ARG A 286 17.18 -11.21 -6.03
CA ARG A 286 15.74 -10.92 -5.97
C ARG A 286 15.41 -9.58 -5.35
N PHE A 287 16.38 -8.96 -4.68
CA PHE A 287 16.24 -7.59 -4.18
C PHE A 287 16.61 -6.60 -5.27
N GLN A 288 15.65 -5.74 -5.63
CA GLN A 288 15.80 -4.70 -6.65
C GLN A 288 15.64 -3.32 -5.99
N ASP A 289 16.77 -2.63 -5.79
CA ASP A 289 16.79 -1.33 -5.13
C ASP A 289 16.81 -0.19 -6.16
N PHE A 290 15.72 0.57 -6.19
CA PHE A 290 15.60 1.79 -6.97
C PHE A 290 15.54 3.05 -6.10
N SER A 291 15.72 2.93 -4.79
CA SER A 291 15.54 4.04 -3.84
C SER A 291 16.48 5.22 -4.09
N ASP A 292 17.65 4.99 -4.69
CA ASP A 292 18.65 6.03 -5.01
C ASP A 292 18.55 6.54 -6.46
N ARG A 293 17.47 6.26 -7.18
CA ARG A 293 17.28 6.72 -8.58
C ARG A 293 16.90 8.18 -8.61
N HIS A 294 17.91 9.06 -8.45
CA HIS A 294 17.76 10.52 -8.48
C HIS A 294 17.23 11.03 -9.82
N ASP A 295 17.55 10.35 -10.92
CA ASP A 295 16.99 10.65 -12.25
C ASP A 295 15.46 10.50 -12.29
N ILE A 296 14.88 9.70 -11.39
CA ILE A 296 13.44 9.55 -11.22
C ILE A 296 12.94 10.43 -10.07
N SER A 297 13.58 10.37 -8.91
CA SER A 297 13.07 11.02 -7.69
C SER A 297 13.14 12.54 -7.73
N ASP A 298 14.02 13.12 -8.56
CA ASP A 298 14.21 14.56 -8.64
C ASP A 298 13.24 15.26 -9.60
N ASP A 299 12.51 14.51 -10.41
CA ASP A 299 11.48 15.04 -11.31
C ASP A 299 10.08 14.72 -10.77
N TRP A 300 9.34 15.76 -10.35
CA TRP A 300 7.97 15.63 -9.87
C TRP A 300 6.98 15.08 -10.91
N ASN A 301 7.26 15.26 -12.20
CA ASN A 301 6.42 14.73 -13.27
C ASN A 301 6.39 13.19 -13.30
N ASN A 302 7.31 12.55 -12.59
CA ASN A 302 7.35 11.11 -12.42
C ASN A 302 6.35 10.59 -11.37
N TYR A 303 5.60 11.49 -10.75
CA TYR A 303 4.70 11.16 -9.65
C TYR A 303 3.28 11.67 -9.90
N TYR A 304 2.29 10.95 -9.38
CA TYR A 304 0.93 11.46 -9.29
C TYR A 304 0.75 12.43 -8.11
N ASP A 305 1.46 12.17 -7.03
CA ASP A 305 1.53 13.01 -5.83
C ASP A 305 2.89 12.83 -5.15
N THR A 306 3.06 13.40 -3.96
CA THR A 306 4.35 13.36 -3.23
C THR A 306 4.81 11.95 -2.81
N ASN A 307 3.96 10.94 -2.93
CA ASN A 307 4.24 9.59 -2.45
C ASN A 307 4.12 8.51 -3.53
N HIS A 308 3.50 8.81 -4.68
CA HIS A 308 3.13 7.77 -5.63
C HIS A 308 3.68 8.01 -7.03
N LEU A 309 4.53 7.10 -7.48
CA LEU A 309 5.04 7.07 -8.84
C LEU A 309 3.91 6.89 -9.86
N ASN A 310 4.02 7.54 -11.00
CA ASN A 310 3.07 7.32 -12.09
C ASN A 310 3.31 5.98 -12.81
N SER A 311 2.32 5.55 -13.58
CA SER A 311 2.32 4.24 -14.21
C SER A 311 3.41 4.05 -15.27
N HIS A 312 3.87 5.13 -15.93
CA HIS A 312 4.93 5.01 -16.92
C HIS A 312 6.30 4.75 -16.31
N ILE A 313 6.57 5.28 -15.12
CA ILE A 313 7.80 4.97 -14.38
C ILE A 313 7.77 3.52 -13.88
N TRP A 314 6.62 3.04 -13.44
CA TRP A 314 6.48 1.62 -13.07
C TRP A 314 6.77 0.68 -14.23
N LYS A 315 6.35 1.04 -15.46
CA LYS A 315 6.71 0.28 -16.66
C LYS A 315 8.23 0.23 -16.88
N GLN A 316 8.95 1.32 -16.64
CA GLN A 316 10.41 1.35 -16.71
C GLN A 316 11.04 0.47 -15.63
N ILE A 317 10.62 0.59 -14.38
CA ILE A 317 11.11 -0.22 -13.25
C ILE A 317 10.88 -1.71 -13.52
N LEU A 318 9.68 -2.11 -13.94
CA LEU A 318 9.39 -3.51 -14.27
C LEU A 318 10.31 -4.02 -15.39
N LYS A 319 10.53 -3.24 -16.43
CA LYS A 319 11.47 -3.62 -17.49
C LYS A 319 12.88 -3.85 -16.94
N GLU A 320 13.40 -2.96 -16.12
CA GLU A 320 14.72 -3.09 -15.51
C GLU A 320 14.82 -4.31 -14.56
N CYS A 321 13.74 -4.64 -13.83
CA CYS A 321 13.70 -5.81 -12.95
C CYS A 321 13.73 -7.15 -13.70
N TYR A 322 13.04 -7.23 -14.83
CA TYR A 322 12.82 -8.51 -15.53
C TYR A 322 13.68 -8.68 -16.77
N ASP A 323 14.26 -7.62 -17.31
CA ASP A 323 15.18 -7.67 -18.46
C ASP A 323 16.58 -8.03 -17.98
N LYS A 324 16.98 -9.26 -18.20
CA LYS A 324 18.31 -9.79 -17.81
C LYS A 324 19.46 -9.09 -18.54
N ASP A 325 19.19 -8.45 -19.67
CA ASP A 325 20.16 -7.69 -20.47
C ASP A 325 20.17 -6.19 -20.09
N ALA A 326 19.25 -5.74 -19.23
CA ALA A 326 19.31 -4.40 -18.69
C ALA A 326 20.58 -4.24 -17.86
N PRO A 327 21.31 -3.11 -17.97
CA PRO A 327 22.46 -2.87 -17.14
C PRO A 327 22.01 -2.88 -15.67
N GLN A 328 22.31 -3.95 -14.98
CA GLN A 328 22.11 -4.00 -13.54
C GLN A 328 22.89 -2.83 -12.95
N HIS A 329 22.19 -1.92 -12.30
CA HIS A 329 22.84 -0.83 -11.59
C HIS A 329 23.62 -1.43 -10.41
N ASN A 330 24.85 -1.93 -10.71
CA ASN A 330 25.79 -2.42 -9.71
C ASN A 330 26.28 -1.25 -8.88
N PHE A 331 25.53 -0.86 -7.86
CA PHE A 331 25.89 0.19 -6.89
C PHE A 331 27.19 -0.10 -6.13
N PHE A 332 27.74 -1.32 -6.23
CA PHE A 332 29.00 -1.69 -5.56
C PHE A 332 30.27 -1.14 -6.25
N THR A 333 30.21 -0.70 -7.51
CA THR A 333 31.39 -0.23 -8.24
C THR A 333 31.72 1.24 -8.01
N SER A 334 30.82 2.07 -7.49
CA SER A 334 31.08 3.49 -7.27
C SER A 334 31.71 3.83 -5.90
N ALA A 335 31.60 2.95 -4.90
CA ALA A 335 32.12 3.19 -3.56
C ALA A 335 33.63 2.97 -3.44
N THR A 336 34.26 2.24 -4.37
CA THR A 336 35.71 1.95 -4.32
C THR A 336 36.60 3.00 -4.99
N ASN A 337 36.02 3.94 -5.76
CA ASN A 337 36.81 4.95 -6.49
C ASN A 337 36.91 6.32 -5.79
N SER A 338 36.30 6.53 -4.63
CA SER A 338 36.35 7.84 -3.92
C SER A 338 37.36 7.91 -2.74
N SER A 339 38.16 6.85 -2.51
CA SER A 339 39.10 6.83 -1.37
C SER A 339 40.59 7.06 -1.71
N SER A 340 40.91 7.63 -2.88
CA SER A 340 42.28 8.08 -3.19
C SER A 340 42.39 9.61 -3.25
N VAL A 341 42.01 10.29 -2.17
CA VAL A 341 42.51 11.67 -1.94
C VAL A 341 43.84 11.54 -1.23
N SER A 342 44.90 11.70 -2.00
CA SER A 342 46.26 11.81 -1.51
C SER A 342 46.42 13.02 -0.56
N VAL A 343 46.69 12.77 0.72
CA VAL A 343 47.20 13.77 1.64
C VAL A 343 48.65 14.07 1.19
N GLN A 344 48.82 15.14 0.41
CA GLN A 344 50.15 15.76 0.27
C GLN A 344 50.39 16.65 1.49
N GLY A 345 51.30 16.22 2.33
CA GLY A 345 51.82 17.03 3.43
C GLY A 345 52.64 18.21 2.89
N ASN A 346 52.36 19.38 3.38
CA ASN A 346 53.27 20.54 3.32
C ASN A 346 54.05 20.60 4.63
N GLN A 347 55.36 20.55 4.46
CA GLN A 347 56.37 20.94 5.45
C GLN A 347 56.35 22.46 5.69
#